data_b91480d43321b0acf98b354321089f7d
#
_entry.id   b91480d43321b0acf98b354321089f7d
#
_cell.length_a   1.000
_cell.length_b   1.000
_cell.length_c   1.000
_cell.angle_alpha   90.00
_cell.angle_beta   90.00
_cell.angle_gamma   90.00
#
_symmetry.space_group_name_H-M   'P 1'
#
loop_
_entity.id
_entity.type
_entity.pdbx_description
1 polymer ?
#
loop_
_entity_poly.entity_id
_entity_poly.type
_entity_poly.pdbx_seq_one_letter_code
_entity_poly.pdbx_strand_id
1 'polypeptide(L)'
;VKPVAKYLGAIPNRLQLAGGWIDQPFVSRHNPKPLGSMVVVQIEPHFRPMDRSGFATGTRAVAMSLWKGKIPARPRDELVRELYAAENKGKTEPSGSQDMIGLLYPGINRLDYDFNYEGGIFPIHIESCNHPRVARWLEKVLHLIPVEPRPEGYSPLGKKNFDSRWVARLGQAGKDCFTAIVRRDARALGTSLNLNMQCWEKLLPHVVRHPLIQIDLIALLKAYQKQYLGAMYSGCGGGYLVVVSDQPVPGAFKVTVTSQ
;
A
#
# COMPACT_ATOMS: atom_id res chain seq x y z
N VAL A 1 -3.77 -17.90 -28.26
CA VAL A 1 -4.02 -17.05 -27.08
C VAL A 1 -2.76 -16.22 -26.85
N LYS A 2 -2.85 -14.88 -26.93
CA LYS A 2 -1.70 -14.01 -26.67
C LYS A 2 -1.35 -14.06 -25.17
N PRO A 3 -0.05 -14.10 -24.77
CA PRO A 3 0.34 -14.16 -23.37
C PRO A 3 -0.25 -13.00 -22.58
N VAL A 4 -0.80 -13.27 -21.41
CA VAL A 4 -1.41 -12.27 -20.51
C VAL A 4 -0.43 -11.11 -20.21
N ALA A 5 0.85 -11.41 -20.03
CA ALA A 5 1.91 -10.43 -19.80
C ALA A 5 2.00 -9.34 -20.88
N LYS A 6 1.67 -9.67 -22.14
CA LYS A 6 1.68 -8.68 -23.24
C LYS A 6 0.58 -7.63 -23.10
N TYR A 7 -0.54 -7.98 -22.44
CA TYR A 7 -1.64 -7.06 -22.17
C TYR A 7 -1.46 -6.28 -20.87
N LEU A 8 -0.74 -6.85 -19.90
CA LEU A 8 -0.53 -6.22 -18.60
C LEU A 8 0.63 -5.21 -18.61
N GLY A 9 1.49 -5.26 -19.65
CA GLY A 9 2.67 -4.39 -19.78
C GLY A 9 3.79 -4.76 -18.81
N ALA A 10 4.93 -4.05 -18.93
CA ALA A 10 6.12 -4.28 -18.12
C ALA A 10 6.14 -3.48 -16.81
N ILE A 11 5.20 -2.53 -16.61
CA ILE A 11 5.12 -1.74 -15.39
C ILE A 11 4.42 -2.59 -14.31
N PRO A 12 5.05 -2.80 -13.16
CA PRO A 12 4.49 -3.61 -12.07
C PRO A 12 3.26 -2.97 -11.43
N ASN A 13 2.63 -3.68 -10.51
CA ASN A 13 1.66 -3.14 -9.58
C ASN A 13 2.34 -2.80 -8.25
N ARG A 14 1.68 -2.02 -7.40
CA ARG A 14 2.11 -1.75 -6.03
C ARG A 14 1.04 -2.22 -5.05
N LEU A 15 1.43 -2.97 -4.03
CA LEU A 15 0.61 -3.26 -2.87
C LEU A 15 1.14 -2.46 -1.67
N GLN A 16 0.29 -1.65 -1.05
CA GLN A 16 0.58 -1.02 0.23
C GLN A 16 0.26 -2.00 1.35
N LEU A 17 1.15 -2.09 2.32
CA LEU A 17 0.92 -2.76 3.61
C LEU A 17 0.74 -1.71 4.72
N ALA A 18 1.29 -1.93 5.92
CA ALA A 18 1.07 -1.01 7.04
C ALA A 18 1.75 0.36 6.87
N GLY A 19 1.24 1.36 7.56
CA GLY A 19 1.77 2.73 7.60
C GLY A 19 1.19 3.68 6.55
N GLY A 20 0.25 3.25 5.74
CA GLY A 20 -0.32 4.08 4.67
C GLY A 20 -0.93 5.39 5.17
N TRP A 21 -0.89 6.42 4.33
CA TRP A 21 -1.19 7.83 4.56
C TRP A 21 -0.07 8.67 5.16
N ILE A 22 1.00 8.09 5.72
CA ILE A 22 2.14 8.88 6.25
C ILE A 22 2.81 9.71 5.15
N ASP A 23 2.73 9.31 3.89
CA ASP A 23 3.21 10.02 2.70
C ASP A 23 2.39 11.28 2.33
N GLN A 24 1.37 11.60 3.11
CA GLN A 24 0.57 12.80 2.91
C GLN A 24 1.01 13.91 3.86
N PRO A 25 1.26 15.16 3.39
CA PRO A 25 1.71 16.26 4.24
C PRO A 25 0.83 16.52 5.46
N PHE A 26 -0.49 16.34 5.32
CA PHE A 26 -1.44 16.52 6.42
C PHE A 26 -1.38 15.40 7.48
N VAL A 27 -0.71 14.28 7.20
CA VAL A 27 -0.41 13.21 8.17
C VAL A 27 1.03 13.31 8.63
N SER A 28 2.01 13.46 7.72
CA SER A 28 3.43 13.48 8.06
C SER A 28 3.81 14.59 9.02
N ARG A 29 3.09 15.73 9.01
CA ARG A 29 3.28 16.81 10.02
C ARG A 29 3.02 16.38 11.46
N HIS A 30 2.26 15.32 11.66
CA HIS A 30 1.96 14.71 12.96
C HIS A 30 2.83 13.48 13.25
N ASN A 31 3.74 13.12 12.35
CA ASN A 31 4.64 11.98 12.51
C ASN A 31 5.79 12.36 13.45
N PRO A 32 5.80 11.89 14.72
CA PRO A 32 6.81 12.30 15.70
C PRO A 32 8.14 11.59 15.45
N LYS A 33 9.20 12.10 16.08
CA LYS A 33 10.47 11.38 16.12
C LYS A 33 10.50 10.40 17.31
N PRO A 34 11.08 9.18 17.09
CA PRO A 34 11.68 8.70 15.84
C PRO A 34 10.63 8.44 14.76
N LEU A 35 10.92 8.90 13.53
CA LEU A 35 9.97 8.90 12.42
C LEU A 35 9.29 7.55 12.22
N GLY A 36 7.99 7.59 12.01
CA GLY A 36 7.21 6.45 11.57
C GLY A 36 7.43 6.14 10.09
N SER A 37 7.07 4.93 9.70
CA SER A 37 7.32 4.41 8.37
C SER A 37 6.04 3.85 7.75
N MET A 38 6.10 3.62 6.44
CA MET A 38 5.14 2.79 5.73
C MET A 38 5.84 1.75 4.88
N VAL A 39 5.12 0.72 4.48
CA VAL A 39 5.63 -0.38 3.65
C VAL A 39 4.85 -0.47 2.35
N VAL A 40 5.59 -0.50 1.25
CA VAL A 40 5.07 -0.81 -0.08
C VAL A 40 5.81 -1.99 -0.68
N VAL A 41 5.08 -2.81 -1.43
CA VAL A 41 5.61 -4.02 -2.07
C VAL A 41 5.36 -3.91 -3.56
N GLN A 42 6.41 -4.09 -4.36
CA GLN A 42 6.28 -4.19 -5.80
C GLN A 42 5.79 -5.59 -6.18
N ILE A 43 4.70 -5.64 -6.94
CA ILE A 43 4.03 -6.88 -7.35
C ILE A 43 4.15 -7.03 -8.85
N GLU A 44 4.53 -8.22 -9.30
CA GLU A 44 4.54 -8.55 -10.72
C GLU A 44 3.14 -8.45 -11.34
N PRO A 45 3.04 -7.97 -12.60
CA PRO A 45 1.75 -7.71 -13.24
C PRO A 45 1.13 -8.99 -13.82
N HIS A 46 0.94 -10.04 -13.00
CA HIS A 46 0.32 -11.30 -13.42
C HIS A 46 -1.20 -11.25 -13.54
N PHE A 47 -1.82 -10.23 -12.95
CA PHE A 47 -3.25 -10.01 -12.99
C PHE A 47 -3.56 -8.53 -13.16
N ARG A 48 -4.77 -8.21 -13.59
CA ARG A 48 -5.28 -6.84 -13.61
C ARG A 48 -6.05 -6.59 -12.31
N PRO A 49 -5.53 -5.74 -11.40
CA PRO A 49 -6.28 -5.35 -10.22
C PRO A 49 -7.56 -4.62 -10.61
N MET A 50 -8.58 -4.70 -9.77
CA MET A 50 -9.75 -3.84 -9.87
C MET A 50 -9.31 -2.37 -9.81
N ASP A 51 -9.94 -1.52 -10.60
CA ASP A 51 -9.66 -0.09 -10.54
C ASP A 51 -9.99 0.46 -9.15
N ARG A 52 -9.19 1.42 -8.67
CA ARG A 52 -9.36 2.06 -7.36
C ARG A 52 -9.32 1.10 -6.16
N SER A 53 -8.60 0.00 -6.24
CA SER A 53 -8.58 -1.08 -5.24
C SER A 53 -7.35 -1.09 -4.32
N GLY A 54 -6.52 -0.04 -4.33
CA GLY A 54 -5.33 0.05 -3.48
C GLY A 54 -4.06 -0.56 -4.09
N PHE A 55 -4.04 -0.77 -5.41
CA PHE A 55 -2.88 -1.29 -6.17
C PHE A 55 -2.18 -0.22 -7.04
N ALA A 56 -2.34 1.06 -6.72
CA ALA A 56 -1.82 2.18 -7.50
C ALA A 56 -2.24 2.15 -8.98
N THR A 57 -3.46 1.67 -9.28
CA THR A 57 -3.92 1.50 -10.67
C THR A 57 -3.96 2.81 -11.45
N GLY A 58 -4.30 3.93 -10.79
CA GLY A 58 -4.28 5.27 -11.39
C GLY A 58 -2.85 5.71 -11.73
N THR A 59 -1.93 5.65 -10.78
CA THR A 59 -0.51 5.99 -10.96
C THR A 59 0.13 5.11 -12.04
N ARG A 60 -0.21 3.81 -12.04
CA ARG A 60 0.25 2.88 -13.07
C ARG A 60 -0.26 3.26 -14.45
N ALA A 61 -1.51 3.70 -14.59
CA ALA A 61 -2.05 4.16 -15.87
C ALA A 61 -1.31 5.41 -16.39
N VAL A 62 -0.98 6.36 -15.50
CA VAL A 62 -0.13 7.51 -15.85
C VAL A 62 1.25 7.06 -16.30
N ALA A 63 1.91 6.14 -15.57
CA ALA A 63 3.22 5.60 -15.94
C ALA A 63 3.18 4.84 -17.29
N MET A 64 2.12 4.06 -17.54
CA MET A 64 1.91 3.38 -18.83
C MET A 64 1.82 4.36 -20.00
N SER A 65 1.12 5.48 -19.81
CA SER A 65 1.01 6.54 -20.81
C SER A 65 2.33 7.29 -20.98
N LEU A 66 2.93 7.73 -19.87
CA LEU A 66 4.15 8.55 -19.85
C LEU A 66 5.33 7.83 -20.50
N TRP A 67 5.51 6.55 -20.20
CA TRP A 67 6.65 5.74 -20.64
C TRP A 67 6.29 4.66 -21.66
N LYS A 68 5.13 4.76 -22.29
CA LYS A 68 4.67 3.82 -23.33
C LYS A 68 4.77 2.34 -22.88
N GLY A 69 4.43 2.12 -21.61
CA GLY A 69 4.39 0.77 -21.02
C GLY A 69 5.72 0.17 -20.57
N LYS A 70 6.83 0.91 -20.65
CA LYS A 70 8.17 0.42 -20.27
C LYS A 70 8.90 1.45 -19.40
N ILE A 71 9.35 1.03 -18.22
CA ILE A 71 10.14 1.90 -17.34
C ILE A 71 11.47 2.28 -18.03
N PRO A 72 11.80 3.58 -18.12
CA PRO A 72 13.07 4.03 -18.71
C PRO A 72 14.28 3.58 -17.88
N ALA A 73 15.42 3.39 -18.55
CA ALA A 73 16.70 3.09 -17.90
C ALA A 73 17.36 4.38 -17.37
N ARG A 74 16.79 4.98 -16.33
CA ARG A 74 17.26 6.20 -15.64
C ARG A 74 17.24 5.99 -14.12
N PRO A 75 17.88 6.86 -13.31
CA PRO A 75 17.80 6.81 -11.85
C PRO A 75 16.35 6.77 -11.35
N ARG A 76 16.08 5.89 -10.38
CA ARG A 76 14.70 5.66 -9.90
C ARG A 76 14.10 6.88 -9.22
N ASP A 77 14.90 7.63 -8.48
CA ASP A 77 14.48 8.87 -7.83
C ASP A 77 14.03 9.95 -8.84
N GLU A 78 14.72 10.09 -9.97
CA GLU A 78 14.28 10.97 -11.06
C GLU A 78 12.94 10.51 -11.65
N LEU A 79 12.79 9.20 -11.90
CA LEU A 79 11.54 8.64 -12.42
C LEU A 79 10.38 8.78 -11.43
N VAL A 80 10.64 8.65 -10.11
CA VAL A 80 9.64 8.91 -9.06
C VAL A 80 9.14 10.35 -9.15
N ARG A 81 10.06 11.31 -9.25
CA ARG A 81 9.71 12.75 -9.33
C ARG A 81 8.97 13.10 -10.63
N GLU A 82 9.42 12.53 -11.75
CA GLU A 82 8.75 12.71 -13.05
C GLU A 82 7.32 12.17 -13.02
N LEU A 83 7.13 10.96 -12.51
CA LEU A 83 5.81 10.33 -12.41
C LEU A 83 4.92 11.08 -11.41
N TYR A 84 5.48 11.54 -10.28
CA TYR A 84 4.77 12.36 -9.31
C TYR A 84 4.27 13.67 -9.94
N ALA A 85 5.13 14.38 -10.67
CA ALA A 85 4.75 15.60 -11.35
C ALA A 85 3.67 15.36 -12.42
N ALA A 86 3.79 14.28 -13.19
CA ALA A 86 2.82 13.92 -14.23
C ALA A 86 1.44 13.58 -13.62
N GLU A 87 1.41 12.76 -12.56
CA GLU A 87 0.15 12.35 -11.92
C GLU A 87 -0.55 13.50 -11.21
N ASN A 88 0.20 14.41 -10.60
CA ASN A 88 -0.35 15.48 -9.75
C ASN A 88 -0.56 16.80 -10.52
N LYS A 89 -0.30 16.82 -11.82
CA LYS A 89 -0.52 18.02 -12.66
C LYS A 89 -1.97 18.47 -12.58
N GLY A 90 -2.17 19.68 -12.06
CA GLY A 90 -3.50 20.31 -11.96
C GLY A 90 -4.39 19.77 -10.82
N LYS A 91 -3.89 18.87 -9.95
CA LYS A 91 -4.63 18.42 -8.77
C LYS A 91 -4.49 19.43 -7.63
N THR A 92 -5.60 19.75 -6.99
CA THR A 92 -5.63 20.55 -5.75
C THR A 92 -5.17 19.75 -4.52
N GLU A 93 -5.45 18.43 -4.53
CA GLU A 93 -5.00 17.49 -3.51
C GLU A 93 -4.10 16.44 -4.19
N PRO A 94 -2.76 16.60 -4.11
CA PRO A 94 -1.84 15.67 -4.75
C PRO A 94 -1.87 14.29 -4.08
N SER A 95 -1.70 13.25 -4.87
CA SER A 95 -1.41 11.90 -4.38
C SER A 95 -0.04 11.86 -3.71
N GLY A 96 0.16 10.98 -2.72
CA GLY A 96 1.47 10.79 -2.12
C GLY A 96 2.46 10.05 -3.02
N SER A 97 3.75 10.10 -2.69
CA SER A 97 4.81 9.51 -3.50
C SER A 97 4.94 7.98 -3.39
N GLN A 98 4.28 7.36 -2.42
CA GLN A 98 4.36 5.91 -2.21
C GLN A 98 3.98 5.07 -3.43
N ASP A 99 3.00 5.57 -4.21
CA ASP A 99 2.50 4.86 -5.39
C ASP A 99 3.60 4.75 -6.44
N MET A 100 4.28 5.87 -6.72
CA MET A 100 5.40 5.93 -7.65
C MET A 100 6.58 5.08 -7.18
N ILE A 101 6.93 5.18 -5.90
CA ILE A 101 8.04 4.42 -5.31
C ILE A 101 7.75 2.92 -5.41
N GLY A 102 6.53 2.49 -5.04
CA GLY A 102 6.16 1.08 -5.11
C GLY A 102 6.08 0.52 -6.53
N LEU A 103 5.89 1.35 -7.56
CA LEU A 103 5.98 0.93 -8.97
C LEU A 103 7.43 0.86 -9.47
N LEU A 104 8.36 1.59 -8.87
CA LEU A 104 9.72 1.78 -9.41
C LEU A 104 10.82 1.08 -8.61
N TYR A 105 10.59 0.85 -7.30
CA TYR A 105 11.55 0.17 -6.44
C TYR A 105 11.13 -1.29 -6.25
N PRO A 106 11.93 -2.26 -6.75
CA PRO A 106 11.60 -3.69 -6.63
C PRO A 106 11.58 -4.16 -5.18
N GLY A 107 10.88 -5.26 -4.94
CA GLY A 107 10.83 -5.93 -3.66
C GLY A 107 9.95 -5.24 -2.63
N ILE A 108 10.36 -5.30 -1.38
CA ILE A 108 9.66 -4.77 -0.21
C ILE A 108 10.39 -3.52 0.26
N ASN A 109 9.70 -2.39 0.35
CA ASN A 109 10.31 -1.10 0.62
C ASN A 109 9.67 -0.48 1.86
N ARG A 110 10.50 -0.10 2.86
CA ARG A 110 10.13 0.77 3.97
C ARG A 110 10.45 2.21 3.60
N LEU A 111 9.49 3.09 3.78
CA LEU A 111 9.57 4.51 3.44
C LEU A 111 9.42 5.31 4.72
N ASP A 112 10.43 6.09 5.10
CA ASP A 112 10.43 6.94 6.29
C ASP A 112 10.14 8.39 5.88
N TYR A 113 9.07 8.99 6.40
CA TYR A 113 8.65 10.34 6.05
C TYR A 113 8.89 11.32 7.19
N ASP A 114 9.54 12.45 6.87
CA ASP A 114 9.68 13.61 7.73
C ASP A 114 9.03 14.83 7.07
N PHE A 115 8.10 15.50 7.75
CA PHE A 115 7.46 16.71 7.23
C PHE A 115 8.47 17.83 6.93
N ASN A 116 9.59 17.87 7.64
CA ASN A 116 10.66 18.86 7.41
C ASN A 116 11.48 18.56 6.14
N TYR A 117 11.34 17.38 5.55
CA TYR A 117 11.97 17.04 4.28
C TYR A 117 10.93 17.15 3.15
N GLU A 118 11.11 18.11 2.27
CA GLU A 118 10.23 18.40 1.12
C GLU A 118 8.72 18.41 1.46
N GLY A 119 8.38 18.96 2.64
CA GLY A 119 6.99 19.02 3.10
C GLY A 119 6.35 17.65 3.40
N GLY A 120 7.15 16.60 3.55
CA GLY A 120 6.66 15.23 3.79
C GLY A 120 6.06 14.56 2.55
N ILE A 121 6.34 15.07 1.37
CA ILE A 121 5.87 14.50 0.08
C ILE A 121 6.71 13.29 -0.33
N PHE A 122 8.04 13.39 -0.18
CA PHE A 122 8.97 12.32 -0.48
C PHE A 122 9.57 11.75 0.82
N PRO A 123 9.92 10.45 0.86
CA PRO A 123 10.56 9.88 2.03
C PRO A 123 11.99 10.43 2.17
N ILE A 124 12.41 10.66 3.41
CA ILE A 124 13.80 11.00 3.72
C ILE A 124 14.73 9.79 3.59
N HIS A 125 14.15 8.59 3.70
CA HIS A 125 14.90 7.33 3.61
C HIS A 125 14.02 6.22 3.01
N ILE A 126 14.62 5.41 2.13
CA ILE A 126 14.02 4.19 1.58
C ILE A 126 14.92 3.02 1.93
N GLU A 127 14.40 2.05 2.68
CA GLU A 127 15.07 0.77 2.93
C GLU A 127 14.39 -0.33 2.13
N SER A 128 15.15 -0.96 1.21
CA SER A 128 14.64 -2.00 0.31
C SER A 128 15.13 -3.39 0.71
N CYS A 129 14.23 -4.36 0.78
CA CYS A 129 14.54 -5.78 0.93
C CYS A 129 14.19 -6.52 -0.38
N ASN A 130 15.22 -6.87 -1.16
CA ASN A 130 15.10 -7.59 -2.43
C ASN A 130 15.52 -9.05 -2.32
N HIS A 131 15.62 -9.58 -1.09
CA HIS A 131 16.12 -10.93 -0.88
C HIS A 131 15.10 -11.99 -1.33
N PRO A 132 15.42 -12.89 -2.28
CA PRO A 132 14.45 -13.83 -2.85
C PRO A 132 13.79 -14.77 -1.82
N ARG A 133 14.47 -15.14 -0.74
CA ARG A 133 13.89 -15.96 0.33
C ARG A 133 12.82 -15.20 1.13
N VAL A 134 12.98 -13.88 1.30
CA VAL A 134 12.01 -13.03 1.99
C VAL A 134 10.80 -12.82 1.08
N ALA A 135 11.02 -12.53 -0.20
CA ALA A 135 9.95 -12.40 -1.18
C ALA A 135 9.08 -13.68 -1.25
N ARG A 136 9.69 -14.86 -1.46
CA ARG A 136 8.95 -16.15 -1.48
C ARG A 136 8.23 -16.46 -0.18
N TRP A 137 8.82 -16.08 0.96
CA TRP A 137 8.13 -16.25 2.24
C TRP A 137 6.90 -15.34 2.33
N LEU A 138 7.01 -14.07 1.92
CA LEU A 138 5.88 -13.13 1.93
C LEU A 138 4.76 -13.62 0.99
N GLU A 139 5.10 -14.07 -0.21
CA GLU A 139 4.16 -14.69 -1.16
C GLU A 139 3.41 -15.89 -0.56
N LYS A 140 4.12 -16.69 0.27
CA LYS A 140 3.51 -17.85 0.93
C LYS A 140 2.47 -17.45 1.96
N VAL A 141 2.73 -16.42 2.78
CA VAL A 141 1.87 -16.06 3.92
C VAL A 141 0.85 -14.99 3.60
N LEU A 142 1.00 -14.25 2.48
CA LEU A 142 0.09 -13.19 2.07
C LEU A 142 -0.96 -13.71 1.11
N HIS A 143 -2.23 -13.43 1.42
CA HIS A 143 -3.39 -13.86 0.65
C HIS A 143 -4.26 -12.66 0.31
N LEU A 144 -4.77 -12.56 -0.91
CA LEU A 144 -5.65 -11.49 -1.35
C LEU A 144 -7.04 -12.02 -1.65
N ILE A 145 -8.06 -11.42 -1.05
CA ILE A 145 -9.47 -11.72 -1.29
C ILE A 145 -10.10 -10.51 -1.98
N PRO A 146 -10.66 -10.64 -3.18
CA PRO A 146 -11.42 -9.58 -3.80
C PRO A 146 -12.65 -9.24 -2.95
N VAL A 147 -12.89 -7.95 -2.71
CA VAL A 147 -14.08 -7.47 -2.00
C VAL A 147 -14.92 -6.66 -2.99
N GLU A 148 -14.67 -5.37 -3.07
CA GLU A 148 -15.31 -4.46 -4.02
C GLU A 148 -14.39 -3.30 -4.37
N PRO A 149 -14.46 -2.75 -5.59
CA PRO A 149 -13.80 -1.48 -5.90
C PRO A 149 -14.50 -0.34 -5.15
N ARG A 150 -13.79 0.76 -4.98
CA ARG A 150 -14.37 1.97 -4.37
C ARG A 150 -15.57 2.44 -5.18
N PRO A 151 -16.68 2.80 -4.52
CA PRO A 151 -17.83 3.41 -5.20
C PRO A 151 -17.46 4.70 -5.92
N GLU A 152 -18.22 5.05 -6.96
CA GLU A 152 -18.11 6.36 -7.58
C GLU A 152 -18.50 7.46 -6.57
N GLY A 153 -17.82 8.62 -6.63
CA GLY A 153 -18.05 9.72 -5.68
C GLY A 153 -17.49 9.50 -4.27
N TYR A 154 -16.92 8.33 -3.98
CA TYR A 154 -16.32 8.06 -2.66
C TYR A 154 -15.03 8.87 -2.42
N SER A 155 -14.95 9.51 -1.25
CA SER A 155 -13.74 10.17 -0.75
C SER A 155 -13.41 9.71 0.68
N PRO A 156 -12.21 9.18 0.93
CA PRO A 156 -11.79 8.80 2.28
C PRO A 156 -11.52 10.01 3.18
N LEU A 157 -11.36 11.21 2.61
CA LEU A 157 -10.89 12.40 3.30
C LEU A 157 -12.01 13.27 3.87
N GLY A 158 -13.28 12.87 3.75
CA GLY A 158 -14.43 13.64 4.25
C GLY A 158 -14.46 13.81 5.77
N LYS A 159 -13.82 12.90 6.53
CA LYS A 159 -13.67 13.01 7.98
C LYS A 159 -12.24 12.66 8.37
N LYS A 160 -11.55 13.61 9.01
CA LYS A 160 -10.15 13.54 9.41
C LYS A 160 -10.03 13.81 10.91
N ASN A 161 -9.40 12.91 11.66
CA ASN A 161 -9.18 13.03 13.10
C ASN A 161 -7.68 12.83 13.41
N PHE A 162 -6.83 13.78 12.99
CA PHE A 162 -5.40 13.62 13.18
C PHE A 162 -5.01 13.86 14.64
N ASP A 163 -4.56 12.80 15.30
CA ASP A 163 -3.98 12.77 16.63
C ASP A 163 -2.57 12.19 16.50
N SER A 164 -1.57 12.91 17.01
CA SER A 164 -0.14 12.51 16.90
C SER A 164 0.14 11.13 17.50
N ARG A 165 -0.60 10.72 18.54
CA ARG A 165 -0.45 9.37 19.11
C ARG A 165 -0.88 8.30 18.13
N TRP A 166 -1.99 8.50 17.40
CA TRP A 166 -2.44 7.55 16.40
C TRP A 166 -1.57 7.57 15.14
N VAL A 167 -1.04 8.74 14.76
CA VAL A 167 -0.04 8.83 13.67
C VAL A 167 1.25 8.12 14.07
N ALA A 168 1.72 8.29 15.31
CA ALA A 168 2.88 7.56 15.82
C ALA A 168 2.66 6.03 15.79
N ARG A 169 1.48 5.56 16.20
CA ARG A 169 1.12 4.13 16.14
C ARG A 169 1.02 3.62 14.72
N LEU A 170 0.48 4.44 13.80
CA LEU A 170 0.44 4.11 12.38
C LEU A 170 1.86 3.93 11.81
N GLY A 171 2.74 4.89 12.11
CA GLY A 171 4.14 4.81 11.71
C GLY A 171 4.90 3.64 12.34
N GLN A 172 4.59 3.30 13.58
CA GLN A 172 5.15 2.12 14.25
C GLN A 172 4.65 0.83 13.58
N ALA A 173 3.36 0.75 13.21
CA ALA A 173 2.83 -0.38 12.46
C ALA A 173 3.60 -0.61 11.14
N GLY A 174 4.00 0.45 10.45
CA GLY A 174 4.86 0.35 9.25
C GLY A 174 6.24 -0.22 9.57
N LYS A 175 6.90 0.26 10.63
CA LYS A 175 8.21 -0.29 11.08
C LYS A 175 8.13 -1.76 11.44
N ASP A 176 7.12 -2.10 12.25
CA ASP A 176 6.91 -3.48 12.71
C ASP A 176 6.59 -4.41 11.53
N CYS A 177 5.80 -3.92 10.57
CA CYS A 177 5.50 -4.65 9.34
C CYS A 177 6.78 -5.00 8.55
N PHE A 178 7.64 -4.02 8.29
CA PHE A 178 8.90 -4.26 7.57
C PHE A 178 9.82 -5.22 8.33
N THR A 179 9.98 -5.00 9.63
CA THR A 179 10.79 -5.86 10.50
C THR A 179 10.27 -7.29 10.52
N ALA A 180 8.94 -7.48 10.62
CA ALA A 180 8.30 -8.78 10.61
C ALA A 180 8.53 -9.50 9.27
N ILE A 181 8.46 -8.78 8.15
CA ILE A 181 8.73 -9.34 6.82
C ILE A 181 10.18 -9.80 6.71
N VAL A 182 11.15 -8.96 7.08
CA VAL A 182 12.59 -9.28 7.00
C VAL A 182 12.91 -10.48 7.89
N ARG A 183 12.32 -10.56 9.08
CA ARG A 183 12.48 -11.68 10.03
C ARG A 183 11.65 -12.91 9.66
N ARG A 184 10.73 -12.78 8.70
CA ARG A 184 9.78 -13.83 8.29
C ARG A 184 8.91 -14.30 9.44
N ASP A 185 8.40 -13.36 10.23
CA ASP A 185 7.49 -13.59 11.36
C ASP A 185 6.06 -13.25 10.93
N ALA A 186 5.27 -14.28 10.62
CA ALA A 186 3.89 -14.11 10.15
C ALA A 186 2.96 -13.56 11.24
N ARG A 187 3.18 -13.89 12.51
CA ARG A 187 2.37 -13.40 13.62
C ARG A 187 2.61 -11.89 13.84
N ALA A 188 3.87 -11.47 13.87
CA ALA A 188 4.22 -10.07 13.99
C ALA A 188 3.72 -9.26 12.77
N LEU A 189 3.82 -9.82 11.55
CA LEU A 189 3.25 -9.22 10.35
C LEU A 189 1.73 -9.02 10.50
N GLY A 190 1.00 -10.06 10.86
CA GLY A 190 -0.45 -9.97 11.07
C GLY A 190 -0.83 -8.92 12.13
N THR A 191 -0.09 -8.87 13.25
CA THR A 191 -0.29 -7.87 14.30
C THR A 191 -0.10 -6.44 13.77
N SER A 192 0.92 -6.20 12.95
CA SER A 192 1.18 -4.87 12.37
C SER A 192 0.06 -4.43 11.40
N LEU A 193 -0.48 -5.36 10.60
CA LEU A 193 -1.62 -5.07 9.71
C LEU A 193 -2.89 -4.75 10.51
N ASN A 194 -3.15 -5.49 11.58
CA ASN A 194 -4.28 -5.24 12.48
C ASN A 194 -4.16 -3.85 13.15
N LEU A 195 -2.97 -3.49 13.61
CA LEU A 195 -2.70 -2.17 14.18
C LEU A 195 -2.91 -1.04 13.14
N ASN A 196 -2.45 -1.24 11.92
CA ASN A 196 -2.69 -0.29 10.82
C ASN A 196 -4.19 -0.01 10.64
N MET A 197 -5.03 -1.05 10.62
CA MET A 197 -6.47 -0.89 10.47
C MET A 197 -7.12 -0.17 11.66
N GLN A 198 -6.66 -0.42 12.89
CA GLN A 198 -7.10 0.34 14.07
C GLN A 198 -6.75 1.83 13.94
N CYS A 199 -5.55 2.15 13.45
CA CYS A 199 -5.14 3.53 13.22
C CYS A 199 -6.00 4.19 12.13
N TRP A 200 -6.25 3.52 11.02
CA TRP A 200 -7.11 4.03 9.95
C TRP A 200 -8.53 4.31 10.43
N GLU A 201 -9.12 3.41 11.20
CA GLU A 201 -10.47 3.61 11.76
C GLU A 201 -10.55 4.88 12.66
N LYS A 202 -9.46 5.20 13.37
CA LYS A 202 -9.40 6.39 14.25
C LYS A 202 -9.07 7.67 13.50
N LEU A 203 -8.07 7.63 12.62
CA LEU A 203 -7.57 8.81 11.91
C LEU A 203 -8.48 9.21 10.74
N LEU A 204 -9.00 8.23 10.02
CA LEU A 204 -9.74 8.39 8.77
C LEU A 204 -10.95 7.43 8.75
N PRO A 205 -11.99 7.68 9.55
CA PRO A 205 -13.13 6.74 9.67
C PRO A 205 -13.77 6.36 8.33
N HIS A 206 -13.79 7.28 7.36
CA HIS A 206 -14.35 7.03 6.04
C HIS A 206 -13.56 5.98 5.21
N VAL A 207 -12.36 5.58 5.62
CA VAL A 207 -11.62 4.47 5.00
C VAL A 207 -12.41 3.16 5.07
N VAL A 208 -13.14 2.94 6.15
CA VAL A 208 -13.91 1.70 6.42
C VAL A 208 -15.41 1.93 6.67
N ARG A 209 -15.83 3.18 6.89
CA ARG A 209 -17.24 3.55 7.14
C ARG A 209 -17.61 4.76 6.31
N HIS A 210 -18.28 4.55 5.19
CA HIS A 210 -18.74 5.62 4.32
C HIS A 210 -20.15 5.30 3.82
N PRO A 211 -21.06 6.29 3.69
CA PRO A 211 -22.44 6.04 3.24
C PRO A 211 -22.57 5.34 1.89
N LEU A 212 -21.59 5.53 1.00
CA LEU A 212 -21.57 4.90 -0.32
C LEU A 212 -21.07 3.45 -0.30
N ILE A 213 -20.49 2.96 0.81
CA ILE A 213 -20.01 1.60 0.93
C ILE A 213 -21.17 0.72 1.40
N GLN A 214 -21.56 -0.26 0.60
CA GLN A 214 -22.70 -1.14 0.87
C GLN A 214 -22.35 -2.34 1.75
N ILE A 215 -21.07 -2.73 1.77
CA ILE A 215 -20.58 -3.85 2.58
C ILE A 215 -20.17 -3.35 3.97
N ASP A 216 -20.51 -4.10 5.02
CA ASP A 216 -19.94 -3.84 6.35
C ASP A 216 -18.46 -4.30 6.39
N LEU A 217 -17.58 -3.40 5.92
CA LEU A 217 -16.15 -3.65 5.88
C LEU A 217 -15.55 -3.94 7.25
N ILE A 218 -16.13 -3.42 8.33
CA ILE A 218 -15.63 -3.64 9.70
C ILE A 218 -15.99 -5.03 10.18
N ALA A 219 -17.22 -5.47 9.97
CA ALA A 219 -17.63 -6.83 10.34
C ALA A 219 -16.80 -7.86 9.57
N LEU A 220 -16.63 -7.65 8.26
CA LEU A 220 -15.80 -8.51 7.41
C LEU A 220 -14.34 -8.55 7.91
N LEU A 221 -13.72 -7.39 8.12
CA LEU A 221 -12.35 -7.29 8.63
C LEU A 221 -12.18 -8.04 9.96
N LYS A 222 -13.08 -7.82 10.92
CA LYS A 222 -13.01 -8.46 12.24
C LYS A 222 -13.17 -9.97 12.16
N ALA A 223 -14.02 -10.48 11.28
CA ALA A 223 -14.17 -11.92 11.06
C ALA A 223 -12.83 -12.55 10.62
N TYR A 224 -12.15 -11.93 9.66
CA TYR A 224 -10.84 -12.42 9.19
C TYR A 224 -9.73 -12.22 10.23
N GLN A 225 -9.70 -11.12 10.97
CA GLN A 225 -8.73 -10.89 12.05
C GLN A 225 -8.89 -11.88 13.20
N LYS A 226 -10.10 -12.39 13.43
CA LYS A 226 -10.36 -13.44 14.43
C LYS A 226 -9.92 -14.82 13.97
N GLN A 227 -10.03 -15.09 12.67
CA GLN A 227 -9.77 -16.41 12.10
C GLN A 227 -8.29 -16.60 11.72
N TYR A 228 -7.60 -15.54 11.29
CA TYR A 228 -6.24 -15.59 10.76
C TYR A 228 -5.28 -14.75 11.59
N LEU A 229 -3.98 -14.80 11.26
CA LEU A 229 -2.93 -14.07 12.00
C LEU A 229 -3.11 -12.55 11.94
N GLY A 230 -3.70 -12.04 10.87
CA GLY A 230 -4.06 -10.64 10.70
C GLY A 230 -4.67 -10.35 9.34
N ALA A 231 -5.34 -9.20 9.24
CA ALA A 231 -5.95 -8.74 7.99
C ALA A 231 -6.02 -7.23 7.91
N MET A 232 -5.93 -6.69 6.69
CA MET A 232 -6.16 -5.28 6.38
C MET A 232 -6.75 -5.11 4.98
N TYR A 233 -7.37 -3.98 4.69
CA TYR A 233 -7.74 -3.63 3.32
C TYR A 233 -6.54 -3.09 2.54
N SER A 234 -6.42 -3.47 1.27
CA SER A 234 -5.36 -2.97 0.36
C SER A 234 -5.48 -1.47 0.08
N GLY A 235 -6.68 -0.91 0.26
CA GLY A 235 -6.96 0.50 0.05
C GLY A 235 -8.17 0.98 0.82
N CYS A 236 -8.49 2.28 0.70
CA CYS A 236 -9.65 2.88 1.32
C CYS A 236 -10.93 2.42 0.63
N GLY A 237 -11.98 2.17 1.39
CA GLY A 237 -13.30 1.85 0.84
C GLY A 237 -13.42 0.43 0.27
N GLY A 238 -12.53 -0.50 0.62
CA GLY A 238 -12.56 -1.89 0.14
C GLY A 238 -11.37 -2.26 -0.74
N GLY A 239 -11.62 -2.68 -1.97
CA GLY A 239 -10.63 -3.23 -2.87
C GLY A 239 -10.39 -4.71 -2.60
N TYR A 240 -9.25 -5.05 -2.01
CA TYR A 240 -8.93 -6.41 -1.58
C TYR A 240 -8.72 -6.45 -0.07
N LEU A 241 -9.12 -7.56 0.53
CA LEU A 241 -8.71 -7.89 1.88
C LEU A 241 -7.37 -8.64 1.81
N VAL A 242 -6.35 -8.09 2.43
CA VAL A 242 -5.01 -8.66 2.57
C VAL A 242 -5.00 -9.46 3.86
N VAL A 243 -4.81 -10.76 3.79
CA VAL A 243 -4.84 -11.68 4.94
C VAL A 243 -3.47 -12.32 5.12
N VAL A 244 -2.98 -12.35 6.35
CA VAL A 244 -1.77 -13.07 6.73
C VAL A 244 -2.16 -14.43 7.32
N SER A 245 -1.70 -15.49 6.68
CA SER A 245 -1.95 -16.87 7.12
C SER A 245 -0.84 -17.80 6.63
N ASP A 246 -0.46 -18.76 7.44
CA ASP A 246 0.40 -19.90 7.09
C ASP A 246 -0.41 -21.08 6.53
N GLN A 247 -1.74 -21.00 6.61
CA GLN A 247 -2.68 -21.95 6.05
C GLN A 247 -3.38 -21.38 4.80
N PRO A 248 -3.91 -22.24 3.91
CA PRO A 248 -4.73 -21.77 2.79
C PRO A 248 -5.93 -20.94 3.26
N VAL A 249 -6.22 -19.87 2.53
CA VAL A 249 -7.38 -18.99 2.77
C VAL A 249 -8.38 -19.21 1.60
N PRO A 250 -9.57 -19.73 1.86
CA PRO A 250 -10.57 -19.98 0.81
C PRO A 250 -10.91 -18.70 0.04
N GLY A 251 -11.02 -18.82 -1.29
CA GLY A 251 -11.35 -17.70 -2.17
C GLY A 251 -10.21 -16.69 -2.40
N ALA A 252 -9.07 -16.87 -1.74
CA ALA A 252 -7.92 -16.00 -1.92
C ALA A 252 -7.02 -16.43 -3.07
N PHE A 253 -6.33 -15.46 -3.66
CA PHE A 253 -5.22 -15.69 -4.59
C PHE A 253 -3.90 -15.15 -4.05
N LYS A 254 -2.81 -15.53 -4.68
CA LYS A 254 -1.44 -15.12 -4.33
C LYS A 254 -0.95 -14.04 -5.28
N VAL A 255 0.02 -13.27 -4.81
CA VAL A 255 0.78 -12.32 -5.62
C VAL A 255 2.22 -12.78 -5.73
N THR A 256 2.92 -12.33 -6.76
CA THR A 256 4.36 -12.52 -6.90
C THR A 256 5.05 -11.18 -6.63
N VAL A 257 5.99 -11.20 -5.71
CA VAL A 257 6.82 -10.04 -5.37
C VAL A 257 7.95 -9.95 -6.37
N THR A 258 8.15 -8.78 -6.99
CA THR A 258 9.33 -8.59 -7.85
C THR A 258 10.60 -8.70 -7.01
N SER A 259 11.48 -9.60 -7.39
CA SER A 259 12.82 -9.74 -6.80
C SER A 259 13.86 -9.60 -7.91
N GLN A 260 14.92 -8.84 -7.67
CA GLN A 260 16.07 -8.77 -8.57
C GLN A 260 16.95 -10.00 -8.41
#